data_25a5ea0f5e35b9634f295e7c3887a755
#
_entry.id   25a5ea0f5e35b9634f295e7c3887a755
#
_cell.length_a   1.000
_cell.length_b   1.000
_cell.length_c   1.000
_cell.angle_alpha   90.00
_cell.angle_beta   90.00
_cell.angle_gamma   90.00
#
_symmetry.space_group_name_H-M   'P 1'
#
loop_
_entity.id
_entity.type
_entity.pdbx_description
1 polymer ?
#
loop_
_entity_poly.entity_id
_entity_poly.type
_entity_poly.pdbx_seq_one_letter_code
_entity_poly.pdbx_strand_id
1 'polypeptide(L)'
;MLKKFVLGSMTALVLAACGGEGGSASSSDPAQSASASGSLIERINNKGTITVGTEGTYAPFTYHDKDGKLTGYDVEVTRVVADKLGVKVEFKETQWDSMMAGLKAGRFDVVANQVGLTSPERQATFDKSEPYSWSGAVLVARNDSSIKSIDDIKGVKTAQSLTSNYGEKAKAAGAELVPVDGLAQSLTLIEQKRADATLNDELAVLDYLKKNPNAGVKIVWSAPADEKVGSGLIVNKGNDEVVAKFSTAISELKADGTLKKLGEQFFGKDISVK
;
A
#
# COMPACT_ATOMS: atom_id res chain seq x y z
N MET A 1 26.95 -34.51 -45.88
CA MET A 1 25.99 -35.52 -46.32
C MET A 1 24.61 -34.98 -45.98
N LEU A 2 23.95 -34.27 -46.75
CA LEU A 2 23.23 -34.38 -48.03
C LEU A 2 22.15 -35.50 -48.00
N LYS A 3 20.91 -35.07 -48.04
CA LYS A 3 19.77 -35.49 -48.87
C LYS A 3 18.48 -35.20 -48.11
N LYS A 4 17.68 -34.26 -48.56
CA LYS A 4 16.76 -34.14 -49.72
C LYS A 4 15.33 -34.62 -49.38
N PHE A 5 14.43 -33.65 -49.48
CA PHE A 5 13.19 -33.54 -50.28
C PHE A 5 12.18 -34.71 -50.19
N VAL A 6 10.91 -34.39 -49.98
CA VAL A 6 9.84 -34.58 -50.97
C VAL A 6 8.62 -33.71 -50.63
N LEU A 7 8.16 -33.07 -51.66
CA LEU A 7 7.04 -32.22 -52.01
C LEU A 7 5.85 -33.11 -52.45
N GLY A 8 4.65 -32.67 -52.26
CA GLY A 8 3.45 -33.26 -52.91
C GLY A 8 2.18 -32.61 -52.32
N SER A 9 1.65 -31.65 -52.90
CA SER A 9 0.67 -31.44 -53.99
C SER A 9 -0.76 -31.76 -53.53
N MET A 10 -1.53 -30.68 -53.30
CA MET A 10 -2.60 -30.12 -54.16
C MET A 10 -3.70 -31.11 -54.59
N THR A 11 -4.94 -30.88 -54.16
CA THR A 11 -6.14 -30.96 -55.04
C THR A 11 -7.25 -30.08 -54.53
N ALA A 12 -7.90 -29.41 -55.46
CA ALA A 12 -8.86 -28.34 -55.35
C ALA A 12 -10.31 -28.80 -55.56
N LEU A 13 -11.22 -27.89 -55.24
CA LEU A 13 -12.58 -27.69 -55.71
C LEU A 13 -13.67 -28.72 -55.34
N VAL A 14 -14.79 -28.18 -54.77
CA VAL A 14 -16.05 -27.98 -55.48
C VAL A 14 -16.95 -27.00 -54.73
N LEU A 15 -17.48 -25.99 -55.42
CA LEU A 15 -18.57 -25.11 -55.03
C LEU A 15 -19.91 -25.88 -55.04
N ALA A 16 -20.78 -25.53 -54.06
CA ALA A 16 -22.22 -25.53 -54.32
C ALA A 16 -22.87 -24.44 -53.42
N ALA A 17 -23.49 -23.47 -54.10
CA ALA A 17 -24.32 -22.45 -53.52
C ALA A 17 -25.75 -23.00 -53.28
N CYS A 18 -26.43 -22.52 -52.24
CA CYS A 18 -27.82 -22.04 -52.23
C CYS A 18 -28.28 -21.73 -50.79
N GLY A 19 -28.50 -20.54 -50.44
CA GLY A 19 -29.77 -19.86 -50.21
C GLY A 19 -30.49 -20.21 -48.89
N GLY A 20 -30.69 -19.23 -48.03
CA GLY A 20 -31.68 -19.32 -46.93
C GLY A 20 -31.38 -18.33 -45.79
N GLU A 21 -32.22 -17.37 -45.70
CA GLU A 21 -32.44 -16.28 -44.77
C GLU A 21 -32.12 -16.50 -43.29
N GLY A 22 -31.63 -15.44 -42.67
CA GLY A 22 -32.15 -14.92 -41.41
C GLY A 22 -31.67 -15.61 -40.12
N GLY A 23 -30.59 -15.11 -39.53
CA GLY A 23 -30.30 -15.39 -38.16
C GLY A 23 -29.07 -14.57 -37.69
N SER A 24 -29.32 -13.35 -37.21
CA SER A 24 -28.31 -12.59 -36.48
C SER A 24 -27.83 -13.40 -35.26
N ALA A 25 -26.71 -14.09 -35.44
CA ALA A 25 -25.96 -14.60 -34.30
C ALA A 25 -25.16 -13.43 -33.71
N SER A 26 -25.71 -12.84 -32.69
CA SER A 26 -25.02 -11.92 -31.79
C SER A 26 -23.86 -12.66 -31.16
N SER A 27 -22.64 -12.35 -31.55
CA SER A 27 -21.41 -12.75 -30.86
C SER A 27 -21.45 -12.10 -29.47
N SER A 28 -21.88 -12.86 -28.49
CA SER A 28 -21.75 -12.51 -27.08
C SER A 28 -20.27 -12.59 -26.70
N ASP A 29 -19.67 -11.44 -26.59
CA ASP A 29 -18.37 -11.21 -25.99
C ASP A 29 -18.42 -11.62 -24.49
N PRO A 30 -17.65 -12.59 -23.99
CA PRO A 30 -17.67 -12.95 -22.59
C PRO A 30 -16.60 -12.16 -21.83
N ALA A 31 -16.74 -10.85 -21.75
CA ALA A 31 -15.91 -10.00 -20.90
C ALA A 31 -16.75 -8.89 -20.26
N GLN A 32 -17.91 -9.27 -19.74
CA GLN A 32 -18.63 -8.44 -18.79
C GLN A 32 -18.29 -8.92 -17.40
N SER A 33 -17.22 -8.31 -16.84
CA SER A 33 -16.92 -8.33 -15.42
C SER A 33 -18.23 -8.09 -14.67
N ALA A 34 -18.70 -9.09 -13.94
CA ALA A 34 -19.87 -8.98 -13.09
C ALA A 34 -19.58 -7.87 -12.06
N SER A 35 -20.08 -6.68 -12.33
CA SER A 35 -20.25 -5.65 -11.32
C SER A 35 -21.14 -6.27 -10.24
N ALA A 36 -20.56 -6.65 -9.10
CA ALA A 36 -21.32 -7.06 -7.94
C ALA A 36 -22.31 -5.92 -7.65
N SER A 37 -23.60 -6.16 -7.91
CA SER A 37 -24.67 -5.19 -7.69
C SER A 37 -24.77 -4.93 -6.19
N GLY A 38 -24.43 -3.71 -5.75
CA GLY A 38 -24.53 -3.27 -4.37
C GLY A 38 -23.37 -2.34 -3.97
N SER A 39 -23.61 -1.49 -2.98
CA SER A 39 -22.58 -0.64 -2.38
C SER A 39 -21.49 -1.50 -1.70
N LEU A 40 -20.31 -0.91 -1.46
CA LEU A 40 -19.23 -1.62 -0.76
C LEU A 40 -19.69 -2.14 0.60
N ILE A 41 -20.47 -1.33 1.34
CA ILE A 41 -20.97 -1.75 2.66
C ILE A 41 -21.96 -2.92 2.57
N GLU A 42 -22.83 -2.95 1.56
CA GLU A 42 -23.73 -4.09 1.33
C GLU A 42 -22.95 -5.36 1.02
N ARG A 43 -21.91 -5.27 0.18
CA ARG A 43 -21.04 -6.41 -0.13
C ARG A 43 -20.32 -6.93 1.12
N ILE A 44 -19.77 -6.02 1.94
CA ILE A 44 -19.10 -6.37 3.20
C ILE A 44 -20.10 -7.07 4.14
N ASN A 45 -21.28 -6.50 4.33
CA ASN A 45 -22.30 -7.06 5.21
C ASN A 45 -22.80 -8.42 4.74
N ASN A 46 -23.08 -8.58 3.44
CA ASN A 46 -23.56 -9.84 2.87
C ASN A 46 -22.49 -10.94 2.93
N LYS A 47 -21.22 -10.59 2.73
CA LYS A 47 -20.10 -11.52 2.81
C LYS A 47 -19.69 -11.83 4.26
N GLY A 48 -20.00 -10.93 5.21
CA GLY A 48 -19.52 -10.98 6.58
C GLY A 48 -17.99 -10.88 6.72
N THR A 49 -17.32 -10.37 5.69
CA THR A 49 -15.86 -10.31 5.61
C THR A 49 -15.42 -9.07 4.82
N ILE A 50 -14.40 -8.39 5.31
CA ILE A 50 -13.71 -7.30 4.64
C ILE A 50 -12.33 -7.78 4.18
N THR A 51 -11.98 -7.53 2.91
CA THR A 51 -10.65 -7.83 2.38
C THR A 51 -9.77 -6.58 2.46
N VAL A 52 -8.57 -6.72 3.03
CA VAL A 52 -7.69 -5.59 3.38
C VAL A 52 -6.31 -5.77 2.78
N GLY A 53 -5.90 -4.83 1.93
CA GLY A 53 -4.54 -4.75 1.38
C GLY A 53 -3.55 -4.22 2.42
N THR A 54 -2.42 -4.90 2.56
CA THR A 54 -1.31 -4.52 3.45
C THR A 54 0.00 -5.11 2.93
N GLU A 55 1.16 -4.65 3.42
CA GLU A 55 2.46 -5.17 2.92
C GLU A 55 2.90 -6.46 3.63
N GLY A 56 2.73 -6.56 4.94
CA GLY A 56 3.33 -7.66 5.73
C GLY A 56 4.85 -7.56 5.93
N THR A 57 5.48 -6.50 5.44
CA THR A 57 6.95 -6.28 5.48
C THR A 57 7.34 -4.89 6.00
N TYR A 58 6.40 -4.16 6.58
CA TYR A 58 6.58 -2.79 7.07
C TYR A 58 6.39 -2.69 8.59
N ALA A 59 7.34 -3.26 9.34
CA ALA A 59 7.32 -3.19 10.81
C ALA A 59 7.49 -1.74 11.31
N PRO A 60 6.85 -1.39 12.45
CA PRO A 60 5.98 -2.20 13.31
C PRO A 60 4.48 -2.10 12.95
N PHE A 61 4.14 -1.59 11.76
CA PHE A 61 2.76 -1.38 11.32
C PHE A 61 2.10 -2.64 10.74
N THR A 62 2.80 -3.36 9.88
CA THR A 62 2.36 -4.60 9.25
C THR A 62 3.55 -5.49 8.98
N TYR A 63 3.65 -6.63 9.67
CA TYR A 63 4.78 -7.54 9.57
C TYR A 63 4.41 -8.93 10.11
N HIS A 64 5.27 -9.92 9.87
CA HIS A 64 5.13 -11.25 10.47
C HIS A 64 5.94 -11.33 11.76
N ASP A 65 5.30 -11.83 12.81
CA ASP A 65 5.97 -12.15 14.07
C ASP A 65 6.89 -13.38 13.93
N LYS A 66 7.54 -13.77 15.03
CA LYS A 66 8.44 -14.93 15.07
C LYS A 66 7.76 -16.26 14.73
N ASP A 67 6.45 -16.34 14.86
CA ASP A 67 5.64 -17.52 14.57
C ASP A 67 5.04 -17.47 13.15
N GLY A 68 5.42 -16.45 12.35
CA GLY A 68 4.96 -16.23 10.99
C GLY A 68 3.55 -15.67 10.89
N LYS A 69 2.96 -15.19 11.98
CA LYS A 69 1.62 -14.61 11.99
C LYS A 69 1.69 -13.12 11.61
N LEU A 70 0.83 -12.70 10.67
CA LEU A 70 0.68 -11.30 10.32
C LEU A 70 0.14 -10.50 11.53
N THR A 71 0.86 -9.46 11.92
CA THR A 71 0.58 -8.56 13.04
C THR A 71 1.13 -7.17 12.76
N GLY A 72 1.03 -6.28 13.71
CA GLY A 72 1.47 -4.89 13.64
C GLY A 72 0.33 -3.93 13.94
N TYR A 73 0.67 -2.68 14.15
CA TYR A 73 -0.29 -1.68 14.60
C TYR A 73 -1.49 -1.55 13.64
N ASP A 74 -1.24 -1.42 12.33
CA ASP A 74 -2.30 -1.30 11.31
C ASP A 74 -3.17 -2.56 11.25
N VAL A 75 -2.55 -3.72 11.38
CA VAL A 75 -3.22 -5.02 11.37
C VAL A 75 -4.15 -5.15 12.57
N GLU A 76 -3.67 -4.80 13.77
CA GLU A 76 -4.47 -4.90 14.99
C GLU A 76 -5.56 -3.81 15.06
N VAL A 77 -5.27 -2.57 14.63
CA VAL A 77 -6.31 -1.54 14.47
C VAL A 77 -7.40 -2.00 13.51
N THR A 78 -7.03 -2.59 12.37
CA THR A 78 -8.01 -3.09 11.40
C THR A 78 -8.87 -4.20 11.98
N ARG A 79 -8.30 -5.10 12.78
CA ARG A 79 -9.06 -6.18 13.46
C ARG A 79 -10.08 -5.60 14.43
N VAL A 80 -9.68 -4.69 15.32
CA VAL A 80 -10.62 -4.11 16.31
C VAL A 80 -11.69 -3.23 15.65
N VAL A 81 -11.38 -2.57 14.53
CA VAL A 81 -12.39 -1.86 13.71
C VAL A 81 -13.39 -2.84 13.10
N ALA A 82 -12.92 -3.93 12.51
CA ALA A 82 -13.80 -4.96 11.92
C ALA A 82 -14.67 -5.66 12.98
N ASP A 83 -14.12 -5.90 14.17
CA ASP A 83 -14.88 -6.47 15.31
C ASP A 83 -16.02 -5.51 15.72
N LYS A 84 -15.78 -4.20 15.76
CA LYS A 84 -16.83 -3.19 15.99
C LYS A 84 -17.94 -3.21 14.93
N LEU A 85 -17.59 -3.56 13.69
CA LEU A 85 -18.54 -3.68 12.57
C LEU A 85 -19.20 -5.05 12.48
N GLY A 86 -18.80 -6.03 13.31
CA GLY A 86 -19.33 -7.39 13.31
C GLY A 86 -18.90 -8.21 12.07
N VAL A 87 -17.76 -7.89 11.44
CA VAL A 87 -17.26 -8.58 10.25
C VAL A 87 -15.87 -9.17 10.46
N LYS A 88 -15.51 -10.21 9.69
CA LYS A 88 -14.18 -10.80 9.68
C LYS A 88 -13.22 -10.00 8.79
N VAL A 89 -11.92 -10.11 9.04
CA VAL A 89 -10.88 -9.53 8.18
C VAL A 89 -10.14 -10.63 7.43
N GLU A 90 -9.96 -10.44 6.15
CA GLU A 90 -9.06 -11.21 5.29
C GLU A 90 -7.97 -10.29 4.74
N PHE A 91 -6.73 -10.44 5.21
CA PHE A 91 -5.61 -9.65 4.71
C PHE A 91 -5.08 -10.21 3.40
N LYS A 92 -4.76 -9.32 2.46
CA LYS A 92 -4.12 -9.58 1.17
C LYS A 92 -2.80 -8.83 1.13
N GLU A 93 -1.72 -9.58 1.26
CA GLU A 93 -0.37 -9.00 1.24
C GLU A 93 0.04 -8.66 -0.19
N THR A 94 0.56 -7.45 -0.38
CA THR A 94 1.03 -6.94 -1.67
C THR A 94 2.06 -5.83 -1.45
N GLN A 95 3.00 -5.68 -2.38
CA GLN A 95 3.99 -4.61 -2.35
C GLN A 95 3.33 -3.24 -2.48
N TRP A 96 3.94 -2.21 -1.85
CA TRP A 96 3.43 -0.86 -1.81
C TRP A 96 3.08 -0.30 -3.20
N ASP A 97 3.99 -0.39 -4.17
CA ASP A 97 3.79 0.20 -5.50
C ASP A 97 2.63 -0.43 -6.29
N SER A 98 2.14 -1.60 -5.86
CA SER A 98 0.96 -2.27 -6.43
C SER A 98 -0.31 -2.06 -5.62
N MET A 99 -0.21 -1.50 -4.41
CA MET A 99 -1.30 -1.50 -3.43
C MET A 99 -2.45 -0.58 -3.83
N MET A 100 -2.18 0.68 -4.15
CA MET A 100 -3.22 1.64 -4.52
C MET A 100 -3.89 1.27 -5.85
N ALA A 101 -3.13 0.75 -6.81
CA ALA A 101 -3.67 0.20 -8.05
C ALA A 101 -4.55 -1.05 -7.79
N GLY A 102 -4.15 -1.88 -6.83
CA GLY A 102 -4.94 -3.04 -6.37
C GLY A 102 -6.28 -2.64 -5.76
N LEU A 103 -6.30 -1.61 -4.90
CA LEU A 103 -7.53 -1.04 -4.34
C LEU A 103 -8.44 -0.51 -5.45
N LYS A 104 -7.90 0.31 -6.36
CA LYS A 104 -8.64 0.86 -7.49
C LYS A 104 -9.26 -0.23 -8.37
N ALA A 105 -8.55 -1.35 -8.55
CA ALA A 105 -9.01 -2.51 -9.32
C ALA A 105 -9.94 -3.45 -8.53
N GLY A 106 -10.25 -3.16 -7.25
CA GLY A 106 -11.13 -3.98 -6.42
C GLY A 106 -10.53 -5.33 -6.00
N ARG A 107 -9.19 -5.47 -5.95
CA ARG A 107 -8.54 -6.70 -5.46
C ARG A 107 -8.75 -6.90 -3.96
N PHE A 108 -8.98 -5.81 -3.24
CA PHE A 108 -9.39 -5.75 -1.84
C PHE A 108 -10.30 -4.54 -1.64
N ASP A 109 -11.04 -4.56 -0.55
CA ASP A 109 -12.06 -3.55 -0.23
C ASP A 109 -11.45 -2.30 0.39
N VAL A 110 -10.36 -2.47 1.16
CA VAL A 110 -9.71 -1.45 2.00
C VAL A 110 -8.20 -1.60 1.93
N VAL A 111 -7.47 -0.52 2.16
CA VAL A 111 -6.03 -0.55 2.45
C VAL A 111 -5.78 -0.07 3.87
N ALA A 112 -4.95 -0.82 4.61
CA ALA A 112 -4.40 -0.47 5.92
C ALA A 112 -2.87 -0.67 5.88
N ASN A 113 -2.12 0.41 5.67
CA ASN A 113 -0.66 0.40 5.49
C ASN A 113 -0.04 1.80 5.66
N GLN A 114 -0.37 2.48 6.75
CA GLN A 114 0.08 3.85 7.04
C GLN A 114 -0.18 4.84 5.89
N VAL A 115 -1.39 4.79 5.30
CA VAL A 115 -1.71 5.62 4.15
C VAL A 115 -2.35 6.95 4.56
N GLY A 116 -1.69 8.04 4.16
CA GLY A 116 -2.27 9.38 4.12
C GLY A 116 -2.69 9.78 2.70
N LEU A 117 -3.74 10.58 2.58
CA LEU A 117 -4.14 11.21 1.31
C LEU A 117 -3.39 12.55 1.15
N THR A 118 -2.10 12.47 0.84
CA THR A 118 -1.18 13.62 0.84
C THR A 118 -1.09 14.35 -0.49
N SER A 119 -1.52 13.72 -1.60
CA SER A 119 -1.51 14.35 -2.92
C SER A 119 -2.93 14.57 -3.47
N PRO A 120 -3.12 15.59 -4.34
CA PRO A 120 -4.42 15.83 -5.01
C PRO A 120 -4.93 14.60 -5.79
N GLU A 121 -4.04 13.83 -6.40
CA GLU A 121 -4.40 12.62 -7.14
C GLU A 121 -4.99 11.55 -6.22
N ARG A 122 -4.36 11.31 -5.06
CA ARG A 122 -4.90 10.37 -4.06
C ARG A 122 -6.24 10.83 -3.52
N GLN A 123 -6.39 12.13 -3.20
CA GLN A 123 -7.64 12.71 -2.71
C GLN A 123 -8.78 12.64 -3.76
N ALA A 124 -8.45 12.73 -5.04
CA ALA A 124 -9.42 12.59 -6.12
C ALA A 124 -9.88 11.15 -6.35
N THR A 125 -9.05 10.16 -5.98
CA THR A 125 -9.28 8.75 -6.31
C THR A 125 -9.81 7.95 -5.12
N PHE A 126 -9.47 8.34 -3.90
CA PHE A 126 -9.73 7.57 -2.69
C PHE A 126 -10.37 8.43 -1.59
N ASP A 127 -11.07 7.75 -0.70
CA ASP A 127 -11.56 8.29 0.56
C ASP A 127 -10.84 7.63 1.74
N LYS A 128 -10.77 8.34 2.85
CA LYS A 128 -10.06 7.92 4.06
C LYS A 128 -10.94 8.08 5.28
N SER A 129 -10.88 7.12 6.21
CA SER A 129 -11.47 7.24 7.53
C SER A 129 -10.83 8.35 8.36
N GLU A 130 -11.39 8.65 9.53
CA GLU A 130 -10.66 9.32 10.61
C GLU A 130 -9.27 8.69 10.76
N PRO A 131 -8.22 9.50 11.00
CA PRO A 131 -6.89 8.96 11.23
C PRO A 131 -6.85 8.13 12.52
N TYR A 132 -6.25 6.95 12.43
CA TYR A 132 -5.96 6.11 13.60
C TYR A 132 -4.52 6.26 14.11
N SER A 133 -3.65 6.92 13.34
CA SER A 133 -2.26 7.22 13.72
C SER A 133 -1.77 8.52 13.13
N TRP A 134 -0.75 9.11 13.75
CA TRP A 134 -0.05 10.30 13.28
C TRP A 134 1.46 10.08 13.34
N SER A 135 2.14 10.29 12.20
CA SER A 135 3.59 10.15 12.10
C SER A 135 4.20 11.20 11.18
N GLY A 136 5.48 11.50 11.38
CA GLY A 136 6.26 12.43 10.58
C GLY A 136 7.18 11.73 9.59
N ALA A 137 7.70 12.48 8.62
CA ALA A 137 8.75 12.03 7.74
C ALA A 137 10.12 12.23 8.39
N VAL A 138 11.04 11.28 8.17
CA VAL A 138 12.46 11.44 8.52
C VAL A 138 13.34 11.15 7.30
N LEU A 139 14.48 11.84 7.24
CA LEU A 139 15.54 11.57 6.28
C LEU A 139 16.63 10.75 6.98
N VAL A 140 16.96 9.62 6.39
CA VAL A 140 17.98 8.70 6.88
C VAL A 140 19.15 8.69 5.90
N ALA A 141 20.36 8.74 6.43
CA ALA A 141 21.60 8.62 5.66
C ALA A 141 22.64 7.81 6.44
N ARG A 142 23.78 7.49 5.81
CA ARG A 142 24.88 6.81 6.52
C ARG A 142 25.40 7.64 7.69
N ASN A 143 25.97 6.96 8.66
CA ASN A 143 26.58 7.61 9.83
C ASN A 143 27.71 8.60 9.46
N ASP A 144 28.42 8.34 8.37
CA ASP A 144 29.52 9.17 7.82
C ASP A 144 29.07 10.20 6.77
N SER A 145 27.78 10.30 6.49
CA SER A 145 27.22 11.21 5.48
C SER A 145 27.30 12.66 5.90
N SER A 146 27.52 13.54 4.91
CA SER A 146 27.44 15.01 5.06
C SER A 146 26.01 15.55 4.93
N ILE A 147 25.04 14.73 4.52
CA ILE A 147 23.63 15.11 4.40
C ILE A 147 23.06 15.41 5.79
N LYS A 148 22.40 16.57 5.96
CA LYS A 148 21.84 17.04 7.23
C LYS A 148 20.38 17.51 7.12
N SER A 149 19.91 17.78 5.92
CA SER A 149 18.58 18.32 5.67
C SER A 149 17.98 17.79 4.38
N ILE A 150 16.70 18.06 4.16
CA ILE A 150 16.03 17.71 2.91
C ILE A 150 16.60 18.49 1.70
N ASP A 151 17.14 19.68 1.92
CA ASP A 151 17.73 20.49 0.85
C ASP A 151 19.05 19.90 0.33
N ASP A 152 19.72 19.08 1.13
CA ASP A 152 20.99 18.43 0.76
C ASP A 152 20.80 17.22 -0.18
N ILE A 153 19.55 16.79 -0.44
CA ILE A 153 19.32 15.60 -1.29
C ILE A 153 19.12 15.95 -2.78
N LYS A 154 19.24 17.19 -3.19
CA LYS A 154 19.18 17.57 -4.60
C LYS A 154 20.31 16.91 -5.40
N GLY A 155 19.95 16.12 -6.42
CA GLY A 155 20.89 15.34 -7.22
C GLY A 155 21.50 14.13 -6.50
N VAL A 156 21.04 13.81 -5.28
CA VAL A 156 21.50 12.68 -4.47
C VAL A 156 20.66 11.45 -4.75
N LYS A 157 21.27 10.27 -4.75
CA LYS A 157 20.56 8.99 -4.90
C LYS A 157 19.80 8.64 -3.63
N THR A 158 18.47 8.66 -3.71
CA THR A 158 17.58 8.25 -2.61
C THR A 158 16.84 6.97 -2.94
N ALA A 159 16.93 5.97 -2.06
CA ALA A 159 16.21 4.70 -2.20
C ALA A 159 14.76 4.88 -1.75
N GLN A 160 13.79 4.70 -2.67
CA GLN A 160 12.38 5.01 -2.43
C GLN A 160 11.43 4.03 -3.13
N SER A 161 10.31 3.71 -2.49
CA SER A 161 9.14 3.17 -3.19
C SER A 161 8.53 4.30 -4.04
N LEU A 162 8.39 4.08 -5.34
CA LEU A 162 8.15 5.16 -6.32
C LEU A 162 6.82 5.87 -6.15
N THR A 163 5.79 5.15 -5.67
CA THR A 163 4.42 5.68 -5.50
C THR A 163 4.15 6.17 -4.07
N SER A 164 5.16 6.14 -3.17
CA SER A 164 5.00 6.62 -1.80
C SER A 164 5.05 8.15 -1.72
N ASN A 165 4.35 8.72 -0.72
CA ASN A 165 4.47 10.15 -0.40
C ASN A 165 5.92 10.56 -0.06
N TYR A 166 6.73 9.63 0.44
CA TYR A 166 8.14 9.85 0.72
C TYR A 166 8.96 9.93 -0.57
N GLY A 167 8.68 9.06 -1.56
CA GLY A 167 9.24 9.14 -2.89
C GLY A 167 8.85 10.41 -3.62
N GLU A 168 7.57 10.82 -3.54
CA GLU A 168 7.09 12.10 -4.06
C GLU A 168 7.84 13.30 -3.42
N LYS A 169 8.00 13.29 -2.08
CA LYS A 169 8.74 14.33 -1.34
C LYS A 169 10.22 14.37 -1.73
N ALA A 170 10.88 13.23 -1.86
CA ALA A 170 12.28 13.14 -2.31
C ALA A 170 12.44 13.66 -3.74
N LYS A 171 11.55 13.28 -4.65
CA LYS A 171 11.54 13.78 -6.04
C LYS A 171 11.31 15.29 -6.10
N ALA A 172 10.37 15.81 -5.31
CA ALA A 172 10.13 17.26 -5.22
C ALA A 172 11.34 18.05 -4.70
N ALA A 173 12.14 17.45 -3.81
CA ALA A 173 13.41 18.00 -3.34
C ALA A 173 14.57 17.85 -4.36
N GLY A 174 14.30 17.26 -5.53
CA GLY A 174 15.27 17.13 -6.62
C GLY A 174 16.21 15.93 -6.50
N ALA A 175 15.86 14.92 -5.67
CA ALA A 175 16.63 13.69 -5.55
C ALA A 175 16.51 12.80 -6.80
N GLU A 176 17.55 12.00 -7.06
CA GLU A 176 17.53 10.88 -8.01
C GLU A 176 16.97 9.64 -7.31
N LEU A 177 15.82 9.14 -7.76
CA LEU A 177 15.17 8.00 -7.11
C LEU A 177 15.78 6.67 -7.54
N VAL A 178 16.17 5.85 -6.57
CA VAL A 178 16.55 4.45 -6.73
C VAL A 178 15.38 3.59 -6.27
N PRO A 179 14.67 2.89 -7.18
CA PRO A 179 13.49 2.11 -6.83
C PRO A 179 13.80 0.98 -5.87
N VAL A 180 12.94 0.81 -4.85
CA VAL A 180 13.00 -0.27 -3.86
C VAL A 180 11.60 -0.72 -3.44
N ASP A 181 11.49 -1.94 -2.94
CA ASP A 181 10.23 -2.53 -2.49
C ASP A 181 9.82 -2.11 -1.06
N GLY A 182 10.69 -1.41 -0.31
CA GLY A 182 10.36 -0.95 1.04
C GLY A 182 11.56 -0.50 1.87
N LEU A 183 11.30 -0.14 3.14
CA LEU A 183 12.26 0.46 4.04
C LEU A 183 13.53 -0.39 4.25
N ALA A 184 13.38 -1.69 4.52
CA ALA A 184 14.52 -2.56 4.79
C ALA A 184 15.51 -2.60 3.62
N GLN A 185 15.00 -2.65 2.38
CA GLN A 185 15.84 -2.61 1.19
C GLN A 185 16.48 -1.22 1.00
N SER A 186 15.75 -0.14 1.29
CA SER A 186 16.31 1.22 1.27
C SER A 186 17.53 1.33 2.17
N LEU A 187 17.41 0.89 3.42
CA LEU A 187 18.50 0.97 4.40
C LEU A 187 19.69 0.10 4.02
N THR A 188 19.42 -1.11 3.50
CA THR A 188 20.48 -2.00 2.97
C THR A 188 21.25 -1.34 1.83
N LEU A 189 20.59 -0.68 0.87
CA LEU A 189 21.26 0.01 -0.24
C LEU A 189 22.12 1.19 0.26
N ILE A 190 21.67 1.89 1.30
CA ILE A 190 22.43 3.00 1.89
C ILE A 190 23.70 2.47 2.59
N GLU A 191 23.59 1.40 3.38
CA GLU A 191 24.75 0.76 4.03
C GLU A 191 25.77 0.23 3.00
N GLN A 192 25.29 -0.30 1.88
CA GLN A 192 26.10 -0.79 0.76
C GLN A 192 26.64 0.34 -0.14
N LYS A 193 26.36 1.62 0.15
CA LYS A 193 26.76 2.80 -0.66
C LYS A 193 26.19 2.77 -2.10
N ARG A 194 25.06 2.11 -2.31
CA ARG A 194 24.34 2.06 -3.59
C ARG A 194 23.24 3.13 -3.67
N ALA A 195 22.83 3.67 -2.53
CA ALA A 195 22.07 4.89 -2.38
C ALA A 195 22.70 5.71 -1.24
N ASP A 196 22.36 6.98 -1.15
CA ASP A 196 22.96 7.89 -0.15
C ASP A 196 21.99 8.19 1.00
N ALA A 197 20.68 8.20 0.72
CA ALA A 197 19.65 8.52 1.69
C ALA A 197 18.31 7.83 1.37
N THR A 198 17.38 7.90 2.32
CA THR A 198 15.96 7.59 2.13
C THR A 198 15.09 8.49 3.01
N LEU A 199 13.93 8.91 2.50
CA LEU A 199 12.84 9.45 3.31
C LEU A 199 11.89 8.31 3.69
N ASN A 200 11.45 8.27 4.94
CA ASN A 200 10.48 7.29 5.38
C ASN A 200 9.75 7.76 6.65
N ASP A 201 8.84 6.92 7.15
CA ASP A 201 8.12 7.13 8.40
C ASP A 201 9.06 7.09 9.62
N GLU A 202 8.92 8.08 10.51
CA GLU A 202 9.73 8.19 11.72
C GLU A 202 9.62 6.95 12.60
N LEU A 203 8.40 6.44 12.81
CA LEU A 203 8.17 5.31 13.72
C LEU A 203 8.73 4.01 13.17
N ALA A 204 8.65 3.79 11.84
CA ALA A 204 9.25 2.63 11.20
C ALA A 204 10.78 2.68 11.27
N VAL A 205 11.38 3.84 11.02
CA VAL A 205 12.83 4.03 11.11
C VAL A 205 13.33 3.84 12.54
N LEU A 206 12.64 4.40 13.52
CA LEU A 206 13.00 4.24 14.94
C LEU A 206 12.90 2.77 15.39
N ASP A 207 11.89 2.04 14.96
CA ASP A 207 11.77 0.59 15.23
C ASP A 207 12.94 -0.19 14.60
N TYR A 208 13.29 0.12 13.35
CA TYR A 208 14.43 -0.50 12.68
C TYR A 208 15.75 -0.24 13.45
N LEU A 209 16.04 1.01 13.80
CA LEU A 209 17.26 1.38 14.51
C LEU A 209 17.33 0.75 15.91
N LYS A 210 16.19 0.65 16.60
CA LYS A 210 16.11 -0.03 17.91
C LYS A 210 16.44 -1.52 17.79
N LYS A 211 15.99 -2.19 16.71
CA LYS A 211 16.26 -3.62 16.46
C LYS A 211 17.66 -3.86 15.90
N ASN A 212 18.28 -2.85 15.28
CA ASN A 212 19.59 -2.91 14.64
C ASN A 212 20.51 -1.81 15.19
N PRO A 213 20.96 -1.90 16.45
CA PRO A 213 21.72 -0.82 17.10
C PRO A 213 23.09 -0.55 16.45
N ASN A 214 23.59 -1.48 15.65
CA ASN A 214 24.85 -1.36 14.91
C ASN A 214 24.63 -0.98 13.42
N ALA A 215 23.43 -0.57 13.03
CA ALA A 215 23.16 -0.11 11.67
C ALA A 215 24.08 1.05 11.29
N GLY A 216 24.61 1.00 10.07
CA GLY A 216 25.50 2.03 9.50
C GLY A 216 24.80 3.32 9.13
N VAL A 217 23.55 3.54 9.57
CA VAL A 217 22.67 4.64 9.20
C VAL A 217 22.12 5.37 10.42
N LYS A 218 21.70 6.63 10.22
CA LYS A 218 21.08 7.47 11.25
C LYS A 218 20.03 8.39 10.64
N ILE A 219 19.09 8.85 11.46
CA ILE A 219 18.21 9.96 11.11
C ILE A 219 19.06 11.24 11.09
N VAL A 220 19.04 11.97 9.98
CA VAL A 220 19.77 13.22 9.78
C VAL A 220 18.85 14.44 9.75
N TRP A 221 17.55 14.24 9.52
CA TRP A 221 16.53 15.26 9.54
C TRP A 221 15.15 14.64 9.88
N SER A 222 14.33 15.42 10.55
CA SER A 222 12.93 15.07 10.83
C SER A 222 12.02 16.22 10.42
N ALA A 223 10.86 15.89 9.86
CA ALA A 223 9.84 16.87 9.55
C ALA A 223 9.34 17.57 10.83
N PRO A 224 8.96 18.84 10.76
CA PRO A 224 8.30 19.54 11.86
C PRO A 224 7.07 18.80 12.37
N ALA A 225 6.76 18.96 13.65
CA ALA A 225 5.66 18.23 14.29
C ALA A 225 4.28 18.55 13.69
N ASP A 226 4.09 19.74 13.17
CA ASP A 226 2.87 20.18 12.49
C ASP A 226 2.68 19.57 11.10
N GLU A 227 3.76 19.05 10.48
CA GLU A 227 3.73 18.31 9.22
C GLU A 227 3.39 16.81 9.38
N LYS A 228 3.09 16.33 10.60
CA LYS A 228 2.65 14.95 10.78
C LYS A 228 1.43 14.62 9.92
N VAL A 229 1.47 13.48 9.28
CA VAL A 229 0.40 12.94 8.42
C VAL A 229 -0.45 11.98 9.23
N GLY A 230 -1.76 12.14 9.14
CA GLY A 230 -2.73 11.21 9.72
C GLY A 230 -3.04 10.07 8.76
N SER A 231 -2.74 8.83 9.17
CA SER A 231 -3.05 7.62 8.42
C SER A 231 -4.39 7.04 8.80
N GLY A 232 -5.14 6.56 7.81
CA GLY A 232 -6.49 6.00 7.98
C GLY A 232 -6.71 4.76 7.13
N LEU A 233 -7.89 4.18 7.26
CA LEU A 233 -8.37 3.12 6.38
C LEU A 233 -8.80 3.74 5.05
N ILE A 234 -8.24 3.27 3.95
CA ILE A 234 -8.45 3.84 2.61
C ILE A 234 -9.41 2.96 1.82
N VAL A 235 -10.36 3.59 1.16
CA VAL A 235 -11.33 2.97 0.23
C VAL A 235 -11.36 3.72 -1.10
N ASN A 236 -11.90 3.10 -2.14
CA ASN A 236 -12.17 3.80 -3.39
C ASN A 236 -13.15 4.96 -3.16
N LYS A 237 -13.01 6.03 -3.92
CA LYS A 237 -13.88 7.21 -3.91
C LYS A 237 -15.36 6.85 -4.04
N GLY A 238 -16.22 7.57 -3.31
CA GLY A 238 -17.68 7.37 -3.35
C GLY A 238 -18.19 6.27 -2.42
N ASN A 239 -17.39 5.84 -1.43
CA ASN A 239 -17.81 4.87 -0.40
C ASN A 239 -18.02 5.55 0.96
N ASP A 240 -18.69 6.70 0.98
CA ASP A 240 -18.86 7.56 2.15
C ASP A 240 -19.47 6.84 3.36
N GLU A 241 -20.40 5.91 3.14
CA GLU A 241 -21.02 5.13 4.22
C GLU A 241 -20.01 4.23 4.93
N VAL A 242 -19.12 3.58 4.18
CA VAL A 242 -18.04 2.75 4.77
C VAL A 242 -17.06 3.62 5.53
N VAL A 243 -16.68 4.76 4.95
CA VAL A 243 -15.80 5.76 5.60
C VAL A 243 -16.40 6.25 6.91
N ALA A 244 -17.69 6.56 6.93
CA ALA A 244 -18.40 6.99 8.13
C ALA A 244 -18.41 5.91 9.21
N LYS A 245 -18.68 4.64 8.85
CA LYS A 245 -18.65 3.52 9.79
C LYS A 245 -17.26 3.28 10.37
N PHE A 246 -16.21 3.32 9.54
CA PHE A 246 -14.82 3.21 10.01
C PHE A 246 -14.46 4.36 10.94
N SER A 247 -14.83 5.60 10.57
CA SER A 247 -14.54 6.79 11.36
C SER A 247 -15.22 6.74 12.72
N THR A 248 -16.48 6.30 12.79
CA THR A 248 -17.21 6.09 14.04
C THR A 248 -16.50 5.06 14.91
N ALA A 249 -16.16 3.87 14.34
CA ALA A 249 -15.47 2.83 15.08
C ALA A 249 -14.10 3.31 15.61
N ILE A 250 -13.32 4.03 14.79
CA ILE A 250 -12.02 4.60 15.20
C ILE A 250 -12.20 5.61 16.32
N SER A 251 -13.21 6.49 16.25
CA SER A 251 -13.51 7.48 17.29
C SER A 251 -13.89 6.80 18.61
N GLU A 252 -14.70 5.74 18.57
CA GLU A 252 -15.03 4.95 19.75
C GLU A 252 -13.81 4.25 20.35
N LEU A 253 -12.93 3.65 19.50
CA LEU A 253 -11.70 2.98 19.93
C LEU A 253 -10.64 3.96 20.48
N LYS A 254 -10.68 5.23 20.07
CA LYS A 254 -9.91 6.30 20.71
C LYS A 254 -10.49 6.61 22.09
N ALA A 255 -11.80 6.81 22.17
CA ALA A 255 -12.49 7.20 23.41
C ALA A 255 -12.38 6.14 24.51
N ASP A 256 -12.45 4.85 24.17
CA ASP A 256 -12.32 3.74 25.12
C ASP A 256 -10.85 3.38 25.47
N GLY A 257 -9.88 4.05 24.83
CA GLY A 257 -8.45 3.87 25.06
C GLY A 257 -7.83 2.65 24.38
N THR A 258 -8.57 1.95 23.50
CA THR A 258 -8.05 0.79 22.76
C THR A 258 -6.89 1.17 21.83
N LEU A 259 -7.03 2.27 21.05
CA LEU A 259 -5.95 2.72 20.16
C LEU A 259 -4.73 3.20 20.94
N LYS A 260 -4.91 3.83 22.10
CA LYS A 260 -3.81 4.18 22.99
C LYS A 260 -3.03 2.94 23.45
N LYS A 261 -3.73 1.89 23.91
CA LYS A 261 -3.10 0.62 24.32
C LYS A 261 -2.31 -0.03 23.19
N LEU A 262 -2.86 -0.04 21.95
CA LEU A 262 -2.16 -0.54 20.79
C LEU A 262 -0.92 0.33 20.47
N GLY A 263 -1.03 1.66 20.53
CA GLY A 263 0.10 2.57 20.37
C GLY A 263 1.19 2.30 21.41
N GLU A 264 0.84 2.14 22.67
CA GLU A 264 1.78 1.81 23.76
C GLU A 264 2.45 0.43 23.54
N GLN A 265 1.70 -0.56 23.05
CA GLN A 265 2.23 -1.90 22.76
C GLN A 265 3.30 -1.89 21.66
N PHE A 266 3.06 -1.20 20.55
CA PHE A 266 3.96 -1.22 19.40
C PHE A 266 5.03 -0.14 19.44
N PHE A 267 4.76 1.02 20.05
CA PHE A 267 5.62 2.22 19.99
C PHE A 267 6.02 2.76 21.37
N GLY A 268 5.46 2.23 22.45
CA GLY A 268 5.68 2.74 23.81
C GLY A 268 4.99 4.09 24.07
N LYS A 269 4.14 4.54 23.17
CA LYS A 269 3.39 5.80 23.28
C LYS A 269 2.08 5.75 22.50
N ASP A 270 1.15 6.62 22.85
CA ASP A 270 -0.05 6.87 22.05
C ASP A 270 0.31 7.61 20.75
N ILE A 271 -0.04 7.04 19.61
CA ILE A 271 0.13 7.63 18.28
C ILE A 271 -1.20 7.91 17.57
N SER A 272 -2.32 7.67 18.26
CA SER A 272 -3.67 7.88 17.71
C SER A 272 -4.09 9.36 17.71
N VAL A 273 -3.36 10.19 18.42
CA VAL A 273 -3.53 11.65 18.52
C VAL A 273 -2.33 12.38 17.93
N LYS A 274 -2.56 13.61 17.39
CA LYS A 274 -1.51 14.43 16.75
C LYS A 274 -0.60 15.11 17.76
#